data_4411525e1b921bd968fb8164d0a85b4a
#
_entry.id   4411525e1b921bd968fb8164d0a85b4a
#
_cell.length_a   1.000
_cell.length_b   1.000
_cell.length_c   1.000
_cell.angle_alpha   90.00
_cell.angle_beta   90.00
_cell.angle_gamma   90.00
#
_symmetry.space_group_name_H-M   'P 1'
#
loop_
_entity.id
_entity.type
_entity.pdbx_description
1 polymer ?
#
loop_
_entity_poly.entity_id
_entity_poly.type
_entity_poly.pdbx_seq_one_letter_code
_entity_poly.pdbx_strand_id
1 'polypeptide(L)'
;RLQEPAPDESISASELTIGNALHAIMEQLYAPFVGSNVTASQVEQLIANVNDDAYWNTLQPLQLLNGDVLANRVVRTYVNNILINDHYHAPFQYIASEMRLTANLNGICLYGIADRIDVKANILRVIDYKTGKTDLAYDTMSKVFGVVEPTEDGTLPVRTKGQRQILQTLLYCWMSTVNSQLSIVHCQQPYIYSARNISPEDIPVVHHNGMPLSFSQDIRQEFVTHLQSLINEILDANQPFAPTNDMHTCESCAFFSLCHATI
;
A
#
# COMPACT_ATOMS: atom_id res chain seq x y z
N ARG A 1 -15.69 -21.61 -13.01
CA ARG A 1 -14.82 -20.44 -12.78
C ARG A 1 -15.43 -19.26 -13.54
N LEU A 2 -15.88 -18.25 -12.81
CA LEU A 2 -16.23 -16.96 -13.40
C LEU A 2 -14.91 -16.30 -13.85
N GLN A 3 -14.84 -15.89 -15.10
CA GLN A 3 -13.71 -15.08 -15.60
C GLN A 3 -14.12 -13.61 -15.49
N GLU A 4 -13.20 -12.76 -15.05
CA GLU A 4 -13.41 -11.33 -15.11
C GLU A 4 -13.65 -10.90 -16.57
N PRO A 5 -14.63 -10.02 -16.83
CA PRO A 5 -14.77 -9.43 -18.15
C PRO A 5 -13.52 -8.60 -18.49
N ALA A 6 -13.18 -8.53 -19.77
CA ALA A 6 -12.07 -7.71 -20.22
C ALA A 6 -12.31 -6.25 -19.81
N PRO A 7 -11.27 -5.52 -19.35
CA PRO A 7 -11.42 -4.11 -19.00
C PRO A 7 -11.85 -3.30 -20.21
N ASP A 8 -12.77 -2.35 -19.97
CA ASP A 8 -13.25 -1.44 -21.00
C ASP A 8 -12.12 -0.51 -21.46
N GLU A 9 -11.76 -0.54 -22.73
CA GLU A 9 -10.63 0.23 -23.30
C GLU A 9 -10.82 1.76 -23.31
N SER A 10 -11.97 2.26 -22.83
CA SER A 10 -12.32 3.68 -22.84
C SER A 10 -11.90 4.48 -21.60
N ILE A 11 -11.21 3.86 -20.62
CA ILE A 11 -10.77 4.55 -19.41
C ILE A 11 -9.49 5.33 -19.72
N SER A 12 -9.60 6.67 -19.80
CA SER A 12 -8.44 7.60 -19.69
C SER A 12 -7.45 7.10 -18.65
N ALA A 13 -6.13 7.30 -18.86
CA ALA A 13 -5.05 6.79 -17.99
C ALA A 13 -5.53 6.74 -16.54
N SER A 14 -6.03 5.60 -16.13
CA SER A 14 -6.79 5.44 -14.90
C SER A 14 -5.88 5.75 -13.72
N GLU A 15 -6.46 6.10 -12.58
CA GLU A 15 -5.69 6.21 -11.31
C GLU A 15 -4.78 4.98 -11.09
N LEU A 16 -5.21 3.82 -11.57
CA LEU A 16 -4.44 2.58 -11.55
C LEU A 16 -3.18 2.67 -12.43
N THR A 17 -3.28 3.23 -13.63
CA THR A 17 -2.12 3.39 -14.54
C THR A 17 -1.10 4.36 -13.96
N ILE A 18 -1.56 5.48 -13.39
CA ILE A 18 -0.71 6.45 -12.68
C ILE A 18 -0.02 5.79 -11.48
N GLY A 19 -0.76 4.99 -10.71
CA GLY A 19 -0.21 4.22 -9.60
C GLY A 19 0.89 3.26 -10.04
N ASN A 20 0.61 2.42 -11.04
CA ASN A 20 1.58 1.44 -11.55
C ASN A 20 2.85 2.12 -12.09
N ALA A 21 2.70 3.25 -12.80
CA ALA A 21 3.85 4.02 -13.28
C ALA A 21 4.68 4.60 -12.12
N LEU A 22 4.02 5.14 -11.09
CA LEU A 22 4.69 5.65 -9.89
C LEU A 22 5.55 4.57 -9.22
N HIS A 23 4.97 3.39 -8.93
CA HIS A 23 5.67 2.28 -8.28
C HIS A 23 6.88 1.83 -9.10
N ALA A 24 6.69 1.60 -10.39
CA ALA A 24 7.76 1.15 -11.28
C ALA A 24 8.88 2.20 -11.45
N ILE A 25 8.57 3.49 -11.45
CA ILE A 25 9.57 4.57 -11.47
C ILE A 25 10.35 4.60 -10.16
N MET A 26 9.66 4.52 -9.02
CA MET A 26 10.33 4.50 -7.70
C MET A 26 11.25 3.28 -7.58
N GLU A 27 10.81 2.10 -8.03
CA GLU A 27 11.64 0.90 -8.11
C GLU A 27 12.88 1.14 -8.98
N GLN A 28 12.73 1.68 -10.19
CA GLN A 28 13.85 1.94 -11.10
C GLN A 28 14.85 2.94 -10.52
N LEU A 29 14.39 4.01 -9.87
CA LEU A 29 15.23 5.04 -9.28
C LEU A 29 16.04 4.50 -8.09
N TYR A 30 15.46 3.63 -7.28
CA TYR A 30 16.11 3.09 -6.10
C TYR A 30 16.85 1.77 -6.32
N ALA A 31 16.70 1.13 -7.49
CA ALA A 31 17.37 -0.13 -7.81
C ALA A 31 18.90 -0.12 -7.55
N PRO A 32 19.65 0.97 -7.86
CA PRO A 32 21.09 1.01 -7.59
C PRO A 32 21.46 1.02 -6.10
N PHE A 33 20.50 1.30 -5.21
CA PHE A 33 20.74 1.45 -3.78
C PHE A 33 20.30 0.25 -2.94
N VAL A 34 19.79 -0.80 -3.56
CA VAL A 34 19.37 -2.01 -2.84
C VAL A 34 20.53 -2.58 -2.02
N GLY A 35 20.28 -2.80 -0.71
CA GLY A 35 21.28 -3.26 0.26
C GLY A 35 22.22 -2.17 0.77
N SER A 36 22.09 -0.91 0.34
CA SER A 36 23.02 0.18 0.67
C SER A 36 22.36 1.27 1.51
N ASN A 37 23.20 2.08 2.18
CA ASN A 37 22.74 3.31 2.80
C ASN A 37 22.52 4.39 1.72
N VAL A 38 21.38 5.04 1.77
CA VAL A 38 21.01 6.17 0.93
C VAL A 38 21.21 7.46 1.72
N THR A 39 22.06 8.32 1.22
CA THR A 39 22.38 9.63 1.82
C THR A 39 21.51 10.74 1.24
N ALA A 40 21.41 11.87 1.94
CA ALA A 40 20.70 13.05 1.45
C ALA A 40 21.25 13.52 0.08
N SER A 41 22.58 13.52 -0.09
CA SER A 41 23.20 13.91 -1.37
C SER A 41 22.84 12.99 -2.53
N GLN A 42 22.68 11.69 -2.28
CA GLN A 42 22.24 10.74 -3.32
C GLN A 42 20.78 10.98 -3.69
N VAL A 43 19.91 11.27 -2.72
CA VAL A 43 18.51 11.62 -3.02
C VAL A 43 18.42 12.96 -3.74
N GLU A 44 19.24 13.95 -3.37
CA GLU A 44 19.34 15.23 -4.09
C GLU A 44 19.71 15.01 -5.57
N GLN A 45 20.63 14.09 -5.84
CA GLN A 45 20.98 13.73 -7.23
C GLN A 45 19.79 13.07 -7.96
N LEU A 46 18.99 12.21 -7.28
CA LEU A 46 17.78 11.65 -7.86
C LEU A 46 16.75 12.75 -8.19
N ILE A 47 16.57 13.73 -7.31
CA ILE A 47 15.70 14.89 -7.56
C ILE A 47 16.18 15.67 -8.78
N ALA A 48 17.48 15.95 -8.87
CA ALA A 48 18.06 16.65 -10.03
C ALA A 48 17.82 15.87 -11.32
N ASN A 49 18.06 14.55 -11.31
CA ASN A 49 17.83 13.68 -12.46
C ASN A 49 16.36 13.66 -12.88
N VAL A 50 15.43 13.51 -11.95
CA VAL A 50 13.99 13.52 -12.22
C VAL A 50 13.53 14.86 -12.80
N ASN A 51 14.19 15.99 -12.43
CA ASN A 51 13.87 17.31 -12.94
C ASN A 51 14.56 17.65 -14.28
N ASP A 52 15.51 16.82 -14.72
CA ASP A 52 16.10 16.89 -16.07
C ASP A 52 15.18 16.15 -17.07
N ASP A 53 14.73 16.85 -18.11
CA ASP A 53 13.83 16.28 -19.11
C ASP A 53 14.49 15.18 -19.94
N ALA A 54 15.81 15.29 -20.20
CA ALA A 54 16.52 14.27 -20.96
C ALA A 54 16.58 12.97 -20.17
N TYR A 55 16.91 13.03 -18.88
CA TYR A 55 16.91 11.86 -18.01
C TYR A 55 15.49 11.31 -17.80
N TRP A 56 14.51 12.18 -17.46
CA TRP A 56 13.14 11.77 -17.21
C TRP A 56 12.58 10.92 -18.36
N ASN A 57 12.78 11.37 -19.59
CA ASN A 57 12.29 10.67 -20.78
C ASN A 57 13.01 9.34 -21.08
N THR A 58 14.07 8.99 -20.35
CA THR A 58 14.72 7.67 -20.46
C THR A 58 14.09 6.61 -19.56
N LEU A 59 13.22 7.00 -18.62
CA LEU A 59 12.61 6.08 -17.68
C LEU A 59 11.62 5.15 -18.40
N GLN A 60 11.88 3.85 -18.36
CA GLN A 60 11.08 2.85 -19.07
C GLN A 60 9.60 2.80 -18.60
N PRO A 61 9.28 2.96 -17.30
CA PRO A 61 7.88 2.89 -16.84
C PRO A 61 6.96 3.97 -17.40
N LEU A 62 7.51 5.04 -18.00
CA LEU A 62 6.69 6.06 -18.69
C LEU A 62 5.89 5.48 -19.86
N GLN A 63 6.31 4.35 -20.42
CA GLN A 63 5.55 3.64 -21.45
C GLN A 63 4.15 3.21 -20.97
N LEU A 64 3.98 2.96 -19.66
CA LEU A 64 2.69 2.64 -19.07
C LEU A 64 1.66 3.77 -19.23
N LEU A 65 2.13 4.99 -19.43
CA LEU A 65 1.25 6.17 -19.56
C LEU A 65 0.77 6.40 -21.00
N ASN A 66 1.17 5.56 -21.97
CA ASN A 66 0.73 5.61 -23.38
C ASN A 66 0.82 7.00 -24.01
N GLY A 67 1.82 7.81 -23.63
CA GLY A 67 2.00 9.17 -24.14
C GLY A 67 1.07 10.24 -23.54
N ASP A 68 0.29 9.92 -22.52
CA ASP A 68 -0.54 10.89 -21.81
C ASP A 68 0.34 11.93 -21.10
N VAL A 69 0.34 13.15 -21.64
CA VAL A 69 1.16 14.28 -21.15
C VAL A 69 0.74 14.72 -19.75
N LEU A 70 -0.57 14.67 -19.44
CA LEU A 70 -1.09 15.07 -18.15
C LEU A 70 -0.70 14.05 -17.08
N ALA A 71 -0.94 12.78 -17.35
CA ALA A 71 -0.54 11.69 -16.47
C ALA A 71 0.98 11.69 -16.22
N ASN A 72 1.79 11.95 -17.24
CA ASN A 72 3.25 12.08 -17.14
C ASN A 72 3.64 13.18 -16.14
N ARG A 73 3.05 14.38 -16.27
CA ARG A 73 3.31 15.50 -15.34
C ARG A 73 2.88 15.15 -13.90
N VAL A 74 1.73 14.50 -13.74
CA VAL A 74 1.22 14.10 -12.42
C VAL A 74 2.18 13.11 -11.77
N VAL A 75 2.60 12.06 -12.49
CA VAL A 75 3.53 11.05 -11.97
C VAL A 75 4.87 11.70 -11.59
N ARG A 76 5.41 12.58 -12.45
CA ARG A 76 6.66 13.30 -12.15
C ARG A 76 6.54 14.13 -10.86
N THR A 77 5.42 14.81 -10.68
CA THR A 77 5.16 15.57 -9.44
C THR A 77 5.13 14.63 -8.23
N TYR A 78 4.46 13.48 -8.33
CA TYR A 78 4.36 12.51 -7.23
C TYR A 78 5.73 11.91 -6.87
N VAL A 79 6.53 11.55 -7.87
CA VAL A 79 7.91 11.10 -7.67
C VAL A 79 8.74 12.17 -6.95
N ASN A 80 8.67 13.42 -7.39
CA ASN A 80 9.40 14.52 -6.75
C ASN A 80 8.95 14.71 -5.30
N ASN A 81 7.67 14.67 -4.99
CA ASN A 81 7.17 14.83 -3.62
C ASN A 81 7.75 13.75 -2.69
N ILE A 82 7.76 12.50 -3.14
CA ILE A 82 8.36 11.39 -2.37
C ILE A 82 9.86 11.60 -2.19
N LEU A 83 10.59 11.93 -3.25
CA LEU A 83 12.04 12.14 -3.17
C LEU A 83 12.40 13.32 -2.25
N ILE A 84 11.62 14.40 -2.25
CA ILE A 84 11.84 15.54 -1.36
C ILE A 84 11.63 15.14 0.10
N ASN A 85 10.61 14.33 0.40
CA ASN A 85 10.41 13.77 1.74
C ASN A 85 11.57 12.83 2.11
N ASP A 86 11.98 11.94 1.20
CA ASP A 86 13.11 11.05 1.41
C ASP A 86 14.42 11.80 1.65
N HIS A 87 14.67 12.91 0.92
CA HIS A 87 15.83 13.77 1.12
C HIS A 87 15.85 14.36 2.55
N TYR A 88 14.71 14.85 3.02
CA TYR A 88 14.59 15.41 4.36
C TYR A 88 14.82 14.35 5.45
N HIS A 89 14.40 13.11 5.19
CA HIS A 89 14.51 12.01 6.14
C HIS A 89 15.75 11.13 5.96
N ALA A 90 16.62 11.39 4.98
CA ALA A 90 17.89 10.65 4.84
C ALA A 90 18.83 10.90 6.04
N PRO A 91 19.77 9.99 6.39
CA PRO A 91 20.02 8.73 5.69
C PRO A 91 19.09 7.59 6.14
N PHE A 92 18.95 6.57 5.28
CA PHE A 92 18.30 5.30 5.56
C PHE A 92 18.96 4.16 4.77
N GLN A 93 18.86 2.94 5.25
CA GLN A 93 19.33 1.77 4.52
C GLN A 93 18.20 1.23 3.66
N TYR A 94 18.36 1.27 2.34
CA TYR A 94 17.37 0.76 1.40
C TYR A 94 17.51 -0.76 1.27
N ILE A 95 16.46 -1.52 1.61
CA ILE A 95 16.51 -2.97 1.60
C ILE A 95 16.00 -3.54 0.28
N ALA A 96 14.78 -3.16 -0.12
CA ALA A 96 14.16 -3.68 -1.34
C ALA A 96 13.00 -2.80 -1.82
N SER A 97 12.73 -2.89 -3.15
CA SER A 97 11.47 -2.50 -3.79
C SER A 97 10.68 -3.72 -4.21
N GLU A 98 9.37 -3.59 -4.33
CA GLU A 98 8.45 -4.61 -4.87
C GLU A 98 8.75 -6.02 -4.29
N MET A 99 9.07 -6.03 -2.99
CA MET A 99 9.51 -7.26 -2.34
C MET A 99 8.34 -8.20 -2.11
N ARG A 100 8.43 -9.40 -2.71
CA ARG A 100 7.46 -10.45 -2.44
C ARG A 100 7.66 -11.00 -1.03
N LEU A 101 6.66 -10.82 -0.20
CA LEU A 101 6.56 -11.38 1.15
C LEU A 101 5.61 -12.57 1.14
N THR A 102 5.95 -13.60 1.91
CA THR A 102 5.10 -14.78 2.10
C THR A 102 5.03 -15.14 3.57
N ALA A 103 3.88 -15.63 4.00
CA ALA A 103 3.70 -16.16 5.34
C ALA A 103 2.70 -17.31 5.33
N ASN A 104 2.87 -18.26 6.26
CA ASN A 104 1.92 -19.33 6.46
C ASN A 104 1.13 -19.08 7.75
N LEU A 105 -0.18 -19.10 7.66
CA LEU A 105 -1.08 -19.01 8.80
C LEU A 105 -1.99 -20.24 8.80
N ASN A 106 -1.74 -21.17 9.73
CA ASN A 106 -2.51 -22.40 9.90
C ASN A 106 -2.69 -23.21 8.61
N GLY A 107 -1.62 -23.35 7.81
CA GLY A 107 -1.65 -24.10 6.56
C GLY A 107 -2.08 -23.27 5.34
N ILE A 108 -2.54 -22.04 5.54
CA ILE A 108 -2.89 -21.13 4.45
C ILE A 108 -1.67 -20.27 4.12
N CYS A 109 -1.21 -20.37 2.87
CA CYS A 109 -0.12 -19.55 2.36
C CYS A 109 -0.67 -18.19 1.91
N LEU A 110 -0.23 -17.13 2.57
CA LEU A 110 -0.51 -15.75 2.21
C LEU A 110 0.71 -15.16 1.52
N TYR A 111 0.49 -14.30 0.54
CA TYR A 111 1.56 -13.54 -0.10
C TYR A 111 1.12 -12.11 -0.37
N GLY A 112 2.09 -11.23 -0.50
CA GLY A 112 1.89 -9.84 -0.89
C GLY A 112 3.20 -9.27 -1.42
N ILE A 113 3.11 -8.08 -1.99
CA ILE A 113 4.26 -7.35 -2.51
C ILE A 113 4.30 -6.02 -1.75
N ALA A 114 5.40 -5.81 -1.01
CA ALA A 114 5.65 -4.55 -0.33
C ALA A 114 6.37 -3.61 -1.28
N ASP A 115 5.84 -2.42 -1.49
CA ASP A 115 6.35 -1.46 -2.47
C ASP A 115 7.80 -1.06 -2.15
N ARG A 116 8.08 -0.83 -0.87
CA ARG A 116 9.43 -0.52 -0.39
C ARG A 116 9.63 -0.98 1.04
N ILE A 117 10.82 -1.49 1.31
CA ILE A 117 11.30 -1.81 2.65
C ILE A 117 12.65 -1.12 2.86
N ASP A 118 12.78 -0.39 3.94
CA ASP A 118 14.03 0.23 4.36
C ASP A 118 14.21 0.23 5.88
N VAL A 119 15.40 0.59 6.35
CA VAL A 119 15.72 0.70 7.78
C VAL A 119 16.22 2.10 8.08
N LYS A 120 15.61 2.76 9.06
CA LYS A 120 16.07 4.04 9.59
C LYS A 120 16.07 3.99 11.11
N ALA A 121 17.17 4.40 11.74
CA ALA A 121 17.32 4.41 13.21
C ALA A 121 16.92 3.06 13.87
N ASN A 122 17.32 1.95 13.26
CA ASN A 122 17.00 0.57 13.70
C ASN A 122 15.50 0.22 13.66
N ILE A 123 14.71 0.96 12.88
CA ILE A 123 13.29 0.68 12.62
C ILE A 123 13.17 0.20 11.18
N LEU A 124 12.60 -1.00 10.99
CA LEU A 124 12.20 -1.48 9.66
C LEU A 124 10.92 -0.75 9.26
N ARG A 125 10.99 0.07 8.21
CA ARG A 125 9.84 0.74 7.64
C ARG A 125 9.31 -0.10 6.48
N VAL A 126 8.05 -0.47 6.57
CA VAL A 126 7.30 -1.11 5.50
C VAL A 126 6.44 -0.02 4.87
N ILE A 127 6.80 0.39 3.66
CA ILE A 127 6.25 1.57 3.00
C ILE A 127 5.38 1.14 1.83
N ASP A 128 4.19 1.72 1.76
CA ASP A 128 3.20 1.55 0.70
C ASP A 128 2.94 2.91 0.04
N TYR A 129 3.05 2.98 -1.28
CA TYR A 129 2.84 4.21 -2.06
C TYR A 129 1.39 4.32 -2.50
N LYS A 130 0.76 5.46 -2.25
CA LYS A 130 -0.60 5.76 -2.69
C LYS A 130 -0.67 7.09 -3.46
N THR A 131 -1.39 7.11 -4.57
CA THR A 131 -1.60 8.32 -5.37
C THR A 131 -2.69 9.23 -4.83
N GLY A 132 -3.63 8.67 -4.05
CA GLY A 132 -4.75 9.38 -3.45
C GLY A 132 -4.52 9.83 -2.00
N LYS A 133 -5.55 10.42 -1.40
CA LYS A 133 -5.56 10.70 0.04
C LYS A 133 -5.49 9.40 0.82
N THR A 134 -4.75 9.43 1.91
CA THR A 134 -4.62 8.33 2.87
C THR A 134 -5.12 8.78 4.23
N ASP A 135 -5.72 7.86 4.96
CA ASP A 135 -5.96 8.01 6.38
C ASP A 135 -4.91 7.17 7.10
N LEU A 136 -4.17 7.81 7.98
CA LEU A 136 -3.04 7.17 8.67
C LEU A 136 -3.39 6.73 10.09
N ALA A 137 -4.65 6.86 10.51
CA ALA A 137 -5.04 6.60 11.88
C ALA A 137 -6.12 5.53 11.99
N TYR A 138 -6.02 4.72 13.04
CA TYR A 138 -7.09 3.84 13.48
C TYR A 138 -7.15 3.79 15.01
N ASP A 139 -8.31 3.47 15.54
CA ASP A 139 -8.57 3.35 16.98
C ASP A 139 -8.65 1.89 17.43
N THR A 140 -9.29 1.01 16.66
CA THR A 140 -9.42 -0.41 17.00
C THR A 140 -9.07 -1.31 15.83
N MET A 141 -8.45 -2.46 16.13
CA MET A 141 -8.11 -3.46 15.11
C MET A 141 -9.38 -4.01 14.44
N SER A 142 -10.46 -4.17 15.18
CA SER A 142 -11.76 -4.61 14.64
C SER A 142 -12.21 -3.73 13.47
N LYS A 143 -12.09 -2.40 13.58
CA LYS A 143 -12.43 -1.48 12.47
C LYS A 143 -11.53 -1.66 11.26
N VAL A 144 -10.23 -1.91 11.47
CA VAL A 144 -9.30 -2.19 10.38
C VAL A 144 -9.73 -3.43 9.60
N PHE A 145 -10.23 -4.47 10.30
CA PHE A 145 -10.77 -5.68 9.68
C PHE A 145 -12.22 -5.56 9.21
N GLY A 146 -12.88 -4.42 9.44
CA GLY A 146 -14.27 -4.19 9.05
C GLY A 146 -15.27 -4.92 9.95
N VAL A 147 -14.82 -5.38 11.11
CA VAL A 147 -15.70 -5.90 12.16
C VAL A 147 -16.20 -4.70 12.96
N VAL A 148 -17.41 -4.29 12.70
CA VAL A 148 -18.03 -3.13 13.33
C VAL A 148 -19.44 -3.49 13.75
N GLU A 149 -19.84 -3.00 14.92
CA GLU A 149 -21.22 -3.14 15.38
C GLU A 149 -22.17 -2.47 14.39
N PRO A 150 -23.33 -3.08 14.12
CA PRO A 150 -24.36 -2.42 13.34
C PRO A 150 -24.70 -1.05 13.94
N THR A 151 -24.96 -0.08 13.07
CA THR A 151 -25.53 1.21 13.49
C THR A 151 -26.93 1.01 14.10
N GLU A 152 -27.45 2.03 14.78
CA GLU A 152 -28.78 1.95 15.44
C GLU A 152 -29.92 1.54 14.48
N ASP A 153 -29.77 1.79 13.18
CA ASP A 153 -30.69 1.38 12.11
C ASP A 153 -30.42 -0.03 11.57
N GLY A 154 -29.45 -0.77 12.14
CA GLY A 154 -29.05 -2.11 11.71
C GLY A 154 -28.13 -2.16 10.50
N THR A 155 -27.67 -1.01 9.99
CA THR A 155 -26.74 -0.96 8.86
C THR A 155 -25.33 -1.32 9.32
N LEU A 156 -24.65 -2.24 8.61
CA LEU A 156 -23.25 -2.53 8.86
C LEU A 156 -22.39 -1.43 8.22
N PRO A 157 -21.53 -0.76 8.99
CA PRO A 157 -20.62 0.22 8.45
C PRO A 157 -19.65 -0.41 7.43
N VAL A 158 -19.45 0.27 6.33
CA VAL A 158 -18.54 -0.17 5.28
C VAL A 158 -17.10 0.20 5.63
N ARG A 159 -16.16 -0.72 5.41
CA ARG A 159 -14.74 -0.44 5.57
C ARG A 159 -14.31 0.72 4.68
N THR A 160 -13.72 1.76 5.26
CA THR A 160 -13.22 2.90 4.50
C THR A 160 -11.99 2.53 3.66
N LYS A 161 -11.69 3.36 2.65
CA LYS A 161 -10.45 3.21 1.84
C LYS A 161 -9.21 3.23 2.74
N GLY A 162 -9.16 4.14 3.73
CA GLY A 162 -8.06 4.23 4.69
C GLY A 162 -7.87 2.96 5.51
N GLN A 163 -8.94 2.39 6.03
CA GLN A 163 -8.87 1.11 6.77
C GLN A 163 -8.33 -0.03 5.92
N ARG A 164 -8.70 -0.10 4.63
CA ARG A 164 -8.15 -1.10 3.70
C ARG A 164 -6.65 -0.91 3.47
N GLN A 165 -6.18 0.33 3.34
CA GLN A 165 -4.76 0.65 3.18
C GLN A 165 -3.96 0.29 4.44
N ILE A 166 -4.49 0.60 5.62
CA ILE A 166 -3.88 0.22 6.90
C ILE A 166 -3.79 -1.30 7.03
N LEU A 167 -4.88 -2.03 6.73
CA LEU A 167 -4.88 -3.51 6.76
C LEU A 167 -3.78 -4.08 5.86
N GLN A 168 -3.66 -3.59 4.64
CA GLN A 168 -2.64 -4.01 3.68
C GLN A 168 -1.23 -3.83 4.25
N THR A 169 -0.95 -2.63 4.79
CA THR A 169 0.38 -2.31 5.31
C THR A 169 0.71 -3.10 6.59
N LEU A 170 -0.29 -3.32 7.47
CA LEU A 170 -0.13 -4.19 8.65
C LEU A 170 0.12 -5.65 8.26
N LEU A 171 -0.53 -6.14 7.21
CA LEU A 171 -0.29 -7.47 6.67
C LEU A 171 1.17 -7.62 6.21
N TYR A 172 1.72 -6.62 5.52
CA TYR A 172 3.11 -6.62 5.11
C TYR A 172 4.07 -6.51 6.30
N CYS A 173 3.75 -5.71 7.32
CA CYS A 173 4.51 -5.69 8.57
C CYS A 173 4.53 -7.07 9.22
N TRP A 174 3.38 -7.74 9.34
CA TRP A 174 3.33 -9.10 9.88
C TRP A 174 4.16 -10.08 9.05
N MET A 175 4.01 -10.08 7.73
CA MET A 175 4.80 -10.94 6.83
C MET A 175 6.30 -10.67 6.97
N SER A 176 6.71 -9.42 7.17
CA SER A 176 8.13 -9.06 7.37
C SER A 176 8.70 -9.65 8.67
N THR A 177 7.88 -9.82 9.72
CA THR A 177 8.35 -10.42 10.99
C THR A 177 8.68 -11.91 10.88
N VAL A 178 8.03 -12.62 9.94
CA VAL A 178 8.25 -14.06 9.72
C VAL A 178 9.20 -14.33 8.54
N ASN A 179 9.62 -13.29 7.84
CA ASN A 179 10.60 -13.39 6.76
C ASN A 179 12.02 -13.45 7.36
N SER A 180 12.76 -14.52 7.08
CA SER A 180 14.10 -14.75 7.66
C SER A 180 15.13 -13.67 7.30
N GLN A 181 14.97 -12.99 6.17
CA GLN A 181 15.87 -11.92 5.74
C GLN A 181 15.62 -10.59 6.47
N LEU A 182 14.41 -10.38 6.97
CA LEU A 182 13.97 -9.14 7.61
C LEU A 182 13.82 -9.23 9.13
N SER A 183 13.79 -10.43 9.67
CA SER A 183 13.57 -10.71 11.11
C SER A 183 14.68 -10.22 12.05
N ILE A 184 15.80 -9.74 11.49
CA ILE A 184 16.94 -9.20 12.26
C ILE A 184 16.57 -7.85 12.91
N VAL A 185 15.64 -7.10 12.33
CA VAL A 185 15.17 -5.83 12.89
C VAL A 185 13.90 -6.08 13.69
N HIS A 186 13.96 -5.83 15.00
CA HIS A 186 12.88 -6.18 15.92
C HIS A 186 11.73 -5.16 15.98
N CYS A 187 11.89 -3.99 15.41
CA CYS A 187 10.86 -2.94 15.39
C CYS A 187 10.44 -2.70 13.96
N GLN A 188 9.20 -3.06 13.61
CA GLN A 188 8.59 -2.78 12.33
C GLN A 188 7.59 -1.62 12.49
N GLN A 189 7.54 -0.73 11.50
CA GLN A 189 6.54 0.33 11.43
C GLN A 189 5.90 0.39 10.04
N PRO A 190 4.56 0.46 9.97
CA PRO A 190 3.84 0.66 8.72
C PRO A 190 3.84 2.13 8.32
N TYR A 191 4.20 2.40 7.06
CA TYR A 191 4.20 3.73 6.45
C TYR A 191 3.30 3.74 5.22
N ILE A 192 2.53 4.80 5.02
CA ILE A 192 1.72 4.99 3.82
C ILE A 192 2.03 6.37 3.24
N TYR A 193 2.76 6.40 2.12
CA TYR A 193 3.16 7.64 1.46
C TYR A 193 2.06 8.09 0.49
N SER A 194 1.35 9.17 0.84
CA SER A 194 0.42 9.83 -0.09
C SER A 194 1.22 10.70 -1.07
N ALA A 195 1.63 10.16 -2.21
CA ALA A 195 2.48 10.83 -3.19
C ALA A 195 1.92 12.20 -3.63
N ARG A 196 0.59 12.36 -3.60
CA ARG A 196 -0.08 13.61 -3.92
C ARG A 196 0.13 14.70 -2.86
N ASN A 197 0.15 14.33 -1.57
CA ASN A 197 0.02 15.29 -0.48
C ASN A 197 1.20 15.25 0.51
N ILE A 198 2.17 14.34 0.32
CA ILE A 198 3.30 14.23 1.25
C ILE A 198 4.16 15.49 1.19
N SER A 199 4.42 16.07 2.37
CA SER A 199 5.31 17.21 2.56
C SER A 199 6.71 16.75 3.01
N PRO A 200 7.76 17.58 2.87
CA PRO A 200 9.11 17.19 3.26
C PRO A 200 9.23 16.71 4.71
N GLU A 201 8.52 17.37 5.63
CA GLU A 201 8.61 17.14 7.06
C GLU A 201 7.67 16.02 7.58
N ASP A 202 6.77 15.54 6.72
CA ASP A 202 5.79 14.52 7.12
C ASP A 202 6.48 13.20 7.50
N ILE A 203 6.00 12.61 8.58
CA ILE A 203 6.34 11.24 8.98
C ILE A 203 5.07 10.40 8.75
N PRO A 204 4.88 9.82 7.54
CA PRO A 204 3.64 9.17 7.15
C PRO A 204 3.53 7.74 7.74
N VAL A 205 3.83 7.60 9.03
CA VAL A 205 3.64 6.38 9.80
C VAL A 205 2.18 6.21 10.17
N VAL A 206 1.69 4.98 10.17
CA VAL A 206 0.34 4.69 10.67
C VAL A 206 0.27 4.98 12.17
N HIS A 207 -0.82 5.59 12.62
CA HIS A 207 -1.07 5.92 14.01
C HIS A 207 -2.15 5.02 14.63
N HIS A 208 -1.91 4.61 15.85
CA HIS A 208 -2.89 3.94 16.70
C HIS A 208 -3.14 4.79 17.94
N ASN A 209 -4.40 5.17 18.19
CA ASN A 209 -4.78 6.04 19.29
C ASN A 209 -3.93 7.34 19.38
N GLY A 210 -3.66 7.96 18.24
CA GLY A 210 -2.90 9.20 18.12
C GLY A 210 -1.38 9.08 18.28
N MET A 211 -0.86 7.86 18.45
CA MET A 211 0.58 7.61 18.57
C MET A 211 1.12 6.85 17.34
N PRO A 212 2.36 7.14 16.88
CA PRO A 212 3.00 6.36 15.84
C PRO A 212 3.01 4.87 16.18
N LEU A 213 2.51 4.06 15.26
CA LEU A 213 2.40 2.62 15.46
C LEU A 213 3.77 1.96 15.40
N SER A 214 4.12 1.24 16.45
CA SER A 214 5.15 0.20 16.43
C SER A 214 4.45 -1.16 16.39
N PHE A 215 4.79 -1.99 15.41
CA PHE A 215 4.19 -3.32 15.27
C PHE A 215 4.76 -4.28 16.32
N SER A 216 4.48 -3.97 17.60
CA SER A 216 4.91 -4.71 18.78
C SER A 216 4.33 -6.14 18.81
N GLN A 217 4.80 -6.95 19.76
CA GLN A 217 4.28 -8.30 19.92
C GLN A 217 2.76 -8.31 20.22
N ASP A 218 2.27 -7.37 21.03
CA ASP A 218 0.84 -7.29 21.38
C ASP A 218 0.00 -6.93 20.16
N ILE A 219 0.39 -5.89 19.42
CA ILE A 219 -0.28 -5.48 18.17
C ILE A 219 -0.24 -6.61 17.15
N ARG A 220 0.88 -7.31 17.03
CA ARG A 220 1.00 -8.47 16.13
C ARG A 220 0.06 -9.60 16.54
N GLN A 221 -0.03 -9.90 17.83
CA GLN A 221 -0.94 -10.96 18.32
C GLN A 221 -2.40 -10.60 18.06
N GLU A 222 -2.80 -9.36 18.33
CA GLU A 222 -4.14 -8.86 18.04
C GLU A 222 -4.44 -8.94 16.53
N PHE A 223 -3.52 -8.45 15.68
CA PHE A 223 -3.64 -8.52 14.23
C PHE A 223 -3.82 -9.96 13.74
N VAL A 224 -2.97 -10.89 14.18
CA VAL A 224 -3.04 -12.31 13.78
C VAL A 224 -4.35 -12.95 14.21
N THR A 225 -4.87 -12.61 15.39
CA THR A 225 -6.16 -13.12 15.88
C THR A 225 -7.30 -12.69 14.95
N HIS A 226 -7.35 -11.42 14.57
CA HIS A 226 -8.37 -10.92 13.63
C HIS A 226 -8.18 -11.51 12.21
N LEU A 227 -6.93 -11.62 11.76
CA LEU A 227 -6.63 -12.23 10.45
C LEU A 227 -7.08 -13.69 10.40
N GLN A 228 -6.84 -14.44 11.46
CA GLN A 228 -7.29 -15.83 11.58
C GLN A 228 -8.81 -15.94 11.54
N SER A 229 -9.51 -15.04 12.25
CA SER A 229 -10.98 -15.00 12.24
C SER A 229 -11.52 -14.73 10.83
N LEU A 230 -10.95 -13.75 10.12
CA LEU A 230 -11.31 -13.42 8.74
C LEU A 230 -11.08 -14.60 7.79
N ILE A 231 -9.95 -15.28 7.90
CA ILE A 231 -9.64 -16.44 7.06
C ILE A 231 -10.61 -17.59 7.35
N ASN A 232 -10.92 -17.86 8.62
CA ASN A 232 -11.87 -18.89 8.99
C ASN A 232 -13.26 -18.59 8.43
N GLU A 233 -13.71 -17.33 8.48
CA GLU A 233 -14.99 -16.90 7.89
C GLU A 233 -15.01 -17.13 6.37
N ILE A 234 -13.95 -16.75 5.66
CA ILE A 234 -13.84 -16.92 4.19
C ILE A 234 -13.88 -18.40 3.80
N LEU A 235 -13.32 -19.29 4.63
CA LEU A 235 -13.20 -20.72 4.35
C LEU A 235 -14.37 -21.54 4.92
N ASP A 236 -15.27 -20.94 5.66
CA ASP A 236 -16.44 -21.64 6.22
C ASP A 236 -17.45 -21.94 5.11
N ALA A 237 -17.51 -23.20 4.69
CA ALA A 237 -18.44 -23.66 3.66
C ALA A 237 -19.92 -23.52 4.05
N ASN A 238 -20.23 -23.29 5.33
CA ASN A 238 -21.61 -23.11 5.81
C ASN A 238 -22.05 -21.64 5.76
N GLN A 239 -21.12 -20.71 5.52
CA GLN A 239 -21.43 -19.28 5.36
C GLN A 239 -21.52 -18.90 3.88
N PRO A 240 -22.71 -18.53 3.37
CA PRO A 240 -22.84 -18.06 2.00
C PRO A 240 -22.23 -16.66 1.87
N PHE A 241 -21.60 -16.40 0.73
CA PHE A 241 -21.20 -15.04 0.37
C PHE A 241 -22.44 -14.19 0.10
N ALA A 242 -22.55 -13.05 0.77
CA ALA A 242 -23.60 -12.07 0.55
C ALA A 242 -23.04 -10.86 -0.25
N PRO A 243 -23.86 -10.23 -1.11
CA PRO A 243 -23.49 -8.97 -1.74
C PRO A 243 -23.22 -7.90 -0.68
N THR A 244 -22.26 -7.02 -0.97
CA THR A 244 -22.05 -5.85 -0.11
C THR A 244 -23.18 -4.84 -0.26
N ASN A 245 -23.50 -4.11 0.80
CA ASN A 245 -24.42 -2.98 0.75
C ASN A 245 -23.73 -1.68 0.25
N ASP A 246 -22.42 -1.72 0.02
CA ASP A 246 -21.67 -0.60 -0.52
C ASP A 246 -21.85 -0.50 -2.04
N MET A 247 -22.80 0.32 -2.47
CA MET A 247 -23.06 0.54 -3.89
C MET A 247 -21.85 1.12 -4.63
N HIS A 248 -21.02 1.94 -3.96
CA HIS A 248 -19.84 2.50 -4.60
C HIS A 248 -18.78 1.42 -4.93
N THR A 249 -18.62 0.43 -4.05
CA THR A 249 -17.82 -0.76 -4.35
C THR A 249 -18.46 -1.59 -5.47
N CYS A 250 -19.80 -1.69 -5.49
CA CYS A 250 -20.51 -2.41 -6.53
C CYS A 250 -20.37 -1.76 -7.92
N GLU A 251 -20.45 -0.44 -8.03
CA GLU A 251 -20.31 0.30 -9.29
C GLU A 251 -18.99 0.05 -10.02
N SER A 252 -17.92 -0.21 -9.26
CA SER A 252 -16.60 -0.54 -9.80
C SER A 252 -16.34 -2.04 -9.92
N CYS A 253 -17.31 -2.89 -9.58
CA CYS A 253 -17.15 -4.35 -9.58
C CYS A 253 -17.38 -4.94 -10.97
N ALA A 254 -16.43 -5.73 -11.45
CA ALA A 254 -16.56 -6.45 -12.73
C ALA A 254 -17.78 -7.39 -12.81
N PHE A 255 -18.34 -7.78 -11.67
CA PHE A 255 -19.50 -8.65 -11.56
C PHE A 255 -20.81 -7.91 -11.22
N PHE A 256 -20.82 -6.57 -11.29
CA PHE A 256 -21.98 -5.74 -10.95
C PHE A 256 -23.27 -6.22 -11.63
N SER A 257 -23.22 -6.43 -12.95
CA SER A 257 -24.39 -6.86 -13.73
C SER A 257 -24.91 -8.25 -13.34
N LEU A 258 -24.01 -9.12 -12.83
CA LEU A 258 -24.41 -10.46 -12.36
C LEU A 258 -25.12 -10.40 -11.00
N CYS A 259 -24.63 -9.56 -10.10
CA CYS A 259 -25.19 -9.41 -8.75
C CYS A 259 -26.48 -8.60 -8.73
N HIS A 260 -26.65 -7.68 -9.66
CA HIS A 260 -27.81 -6.78 -9.75
C HIS A 260 -28.71 -7.08 -10.97
N ALA A 261 -28.51 -8.22 -11.64
CA ALA A 261 -29.46 -8.70 -12.64
C ALA A 261 -30.80 -8.97 -11.91
N THR A 262 -31.76 -8.10 -12.16
CA THR A 262 -33.15 -8.34 -11.73
C THR A 262 -33.63 -9.61 -12.43
N ILE A 263 -33.89 -10.66 -11.65
CA ILE A 263 -34.54 -11.89 -12.12
C ILE A 263 -36.01 -11.55 -12.42
#